data_2b8bf34bf010b2e1602da63eda50b1f9
#
_entry.id   2b8bf34bf010b2e1602da63eda50b1f9
#
_cell.length_a   1.000
_cell.length_b   1.000
_cell.length_c   1.000
_cell.angle_alpha   90.00
_cell.angle_beta   90.00
_cell.angle_gamma   90.00
#
_symmetry.space_group_name_H-M   'P 1'
#
loop_
_entity.id
_entity.type
_entity.pdbx_description
1 polymer ?
#
loop_
_entity_poly.entity_id
_entity_poly.type
_entity_poly.pdbx_seq_one_letter_code
_entity_poly.pdbx_strand_id
1 'polypeptide(L)'
;MRLGIYAGSFNPFHRGHYNILQKAEKIFDKVIIARGINPEKPPSEFDLSSIQTIQDRTIKEYSGLLTDLLMEATPHYESVTLIRGLRNSVDLQYEMNQYRYFQDLMPNIQMVSIFCDKEFEHISSSGIRTLSKYGSDKVKDYLLK
;
A
#
# COMPACT_ATOMS: atom_id res chain seq x y z
N MET A 1 -15.10 -14.55 4.35
CA MET A 1 -14.73 -13.42 3.50
C MET A 1 -13.29 -13.59 2.99
N ARG A 2 -13.05 -13.20 1.78
CA ARG A 2 -11.71 -13.15 1.19
C ARG A 2 -11.13 -11.76 1.48
N LEU A 3 -10.01 -11.74 2.19
CA LEU A 3 -9.36 -10.51 2.62
C LEU A 3 -8.20 -10.16 1.70
N GLY A 4 -8.13 -8.91 1.27
CA GLY A 4 -6.95 -8.32 0.65
C GLY A 4 -6.25 -7.39 1.65
N ILE A 5 -4.95 -7.50 1.76
CA ILE A 5 -4.14 -6.58 2.57
C ILE A 5 -3.29 -5.75 1.62
N TYR A 6 -3.62 -4.48 1.49
CA TYR A 6 -2.87 -3.54 0.67
C TYR A 6 -1.81 -2.88 1.54
N ALA A 7 -0.58 -3.33 1.35
CA ALA A 7 0.54 -2.95 2.20
C ALA A 7 1.47 -1.96 1.51
N GLY A 8 1.98 -1.02 2.28
CA GLY A 8 2.96 -0.04 1.83
C GLY A 8 3.35 0.90 2.96
N SER A 9 4.33 1.75 2.71
CA SER A 9 4.71 2.80 3.67
C SER A 9 3.75 4.00 3.60
N PHE A 10 3.11 4.21 2.45
CA PHE A 10 2.09 5.25 2.24
C PHE A 10 2.47 6.61 2.82
N ASN A 11 3.58 7.12 2.41
CA ASN A 11 4.15 8.36 2.94
C ASN A 11 4.41 9.40 1.84
N PRO A 12 3.36 10.06 1.32
CA PRO A 12 1.95 9.95 1.67
C PRO A 12 1.21 8.85 0.89
N PHE A 13 0.01 8.53 1.36
CA PHE A 13 -1.00 7.81 0.58
C PHE A 13 -1.61 8.83 -0.40
N HIS A 14 -1.52 8.55 -1.69
CA HIS A 14 -1.89 9.50 -2.74
C HIS A 14 -2.92 8.92 -3.71
N ARG A 15 -3.26 9.67 -4.75
CA ARG A 15 -4.29 9.28 -5.72
C ARG A 15 -3.98 7.97 -6.45
N GLY A 16 -2.71 7.71 -6.72
CA GLY A 16 -2.29 6.43 -7.30
C GLY A 16 -2.59 5.25 -6.39
N HIS A 17 -2.31 5.38 -5.10
CA HIS A 17 -2.66 4.37 -4.11
C HIS A 17 -4.16 4.15 -4.02
N TYR A 18 -4.93 5.24 -4.06
CA TYR A 18 -6.39 5.15 -4.02
C TYR A 18 -6.96 4.44 -5.25
N ASN A 19 -6.37 4.68 -6.41
CA ASN A 19 -6.73 3.97 -7.65
C ASN A 19 -6.55 2.45 -7.49
N ILE A 20 -5.43 2.02 -6.94
CA ILE A 20 -5.17 0.61 -6.65
C ILE A 20 -6.16 0.07 -5.61
N LEU A 21 -6.40 0.82 -4.55
CA LEU A 21 -7.36 0.43 -3.50
C LEU A 21 -8.75 0.18 -4.09
N GLN A 22 -9.24 1.08 -4.92
CA GLN A 22 -10.56 0.94 -5.55
C GLN A 22 -10.64 -0.30 -6.45
N LYS A 23 -9.57 -0.60 -7.19
CA LYS A 23 -9.51 -1.82 -8.00
C LYS A 23 -9.52 -3.06 -7.13
N ALA A 24 -8.76 -3.06 -6.04
CA ALA A 24 -8.71 -4.17 -5.09
C ALA A 24 -10.07 -4.42 -4.44
N GLU A 25 -10.80 -3.36 -4.10
CA GLU A 25 -12.11 -3.45 -3.47
C GLU A 25 -13.16 -4.11 -4.37
N LYS A 26 -12.93 -4.16 -5.67
CA LYS A 26 -13.78 -4.90 -6.61
C LYS A 26 -13.45 -6.39 -6.69
N ILE A 27 -12.28 -6.78 -6.21
CA ILE A 27 -11.78 -8.17 -6.29
C ILE A 27 -12.00 -8.91 -4.97
N PHE A 28 -11.77 -8.24 -3.84
CA PHE A 28 -11.83 -8.84 -2.51
C PHE A 28 -13.09 -8.42 -1.77
N ASP A 29 -13.54 -9.27 -0.86
CA ASP A 29 -14.71 -8.96 -0.02
C ASP A 29 -14.41 -7.84 0.97
N LYS A 30 -13.15 -7.78 1.45
CA LYS A 30 -12.66 -6.72 2.32
C LYS A 30 -11.22 -6.41 1.99
N VAL A 31 -10.85 -5.13 2.05
CA VAL A 31 -9.46 -4.68 1.90
C VAL A 31 -9.06 -3.90 3.15
N ILE A 32 -7.93 -4.27 3.73
CA ILE A 32 -7.29 -3.53 4.82
C ILE A 32 -6.09 -2.79 4.25
N ILE A 33 -5.97 -1.51 4.58
CA ILE A 33 -4.78 -0.71 4.28
C ILE A 33 -3.78 -0.95 5.41
N ALA A 34 -2.64 -1.55 5.09
CA ALA A 34 -1.60 -1.86 6.08
C ALA A 34 -0.39 -0.96 5.87
N ARG A 35 -0.17 -0.05 6.81
CA ARG A 35 0.95 0.87 6.75
C ARG A 35 2.13 0.32 7.53
N GLY A 36 3.25 0.09 6.83
CA GLY A 36 4.50 -0.30 7.45
C GLY A 36 5.20 0.90 8.07
N ILE A 37 5.64 0.75 9.30
CA ILE A 37 6.37 1.77 10.04
C ILE A 37 7.77 1.27 10.32
N ASN A 38 8.77 2.08 9.95
CA ASN A 38 10.14 1.81 10.33
C ASN A 38 10.45 2.63 11.60
N PRO A 39 10.60 1.99 12.77
CA PRO A 39 10.84 2.71 14.02
C PRO A 39 12.18 3.45 14.05
N GLU A 40 13.11 3.11 13.16
CA GLU A 40 14.41 3.78 13.06
C GLU A 40 14.37 5.08 12.25
N LYS A 41 13.25 5.34 11.56
CA LYS A 41 13.07 6.57 10.78
C LYS A 41 12.20 7.56 11.53
N PRO A 42 12.34 8.87 11.24
CA PRO A 42 11.43 9.88 11.81
C PRO A 42 9.97 9.56 11.45
N PRO A 43 9.01 9.95 12.30
CA PRO A 43 7.59 9.81 11.97
C PRO A 43 7.27 10.52 10.66
N SER A 44 6.31 9.95 9.91
CA SER A 44 5.83 10.56 8.68
C SER A 44 5.14 11.89 8.96
N GLU A 45 5.39 12.88 8.09
CA GLU A 45 4.66 14.15 8.10
C GLU A 45 3.20 13.99 7.62
N PHE A 46 2.89 12.87 7.00
CA PHE A 46 1.57 12.59 6.42
C PHE A 46 0.83 11.57 7.27
N ASP A 47 -0.34 11.96 7.75
CA ASP A 47 -1.19 11.13 8.60
C ASP A 47 -2.32 10.52 7.77
N LEU A 48 -2.35 9.19 7.68
CA LEU A 48 -3.40 8.47 6.96
C LEU A 48 -4.79 8.71 7.58
N SER A 49 -4.87 8.84 8.89
CA SER A 49 -6.14 9.03 9.58
C SER A 49 -6.80 10.38 9.28
N SER A 50 -6.01 11.36 8.80
CA SER A 50 -6.53 12.67 8.43
C SER A 50 -7.14 12.72 7.03
N ILE A 51 -6.98 11.66 6.23
CA ILE A 51 -7.50 11.61 4.86
C ILE A 51 -8.97 11.20 4.88
N GLN A 52 -9.86 12.17 4.62
CA GLN A 52 -11.31 11.94 4.65
C GLN A 52 -11.76 10.87 3.65
N THR A 53 -11.14 10.82 2.47
CA THR A 53 -11.50 9.89 1.40
C THR A 53 -11.44 8.43 1.83
N ILE A 54 -10.54 8.07 2.75
CA ILE A 54 -10.34 6.70 3.22
C ILE A 54 -10.68 6.49 4.70
N GLN A 55 -11.32 7.46 5.35
CA GLN A 55 -11.59 7.37 6.80
C GLN A 55 -12.55 6.24 7.17
N ASP A 56 -13.36 5.77 6.23
CA ASP A 56 -14.28 4.64 6.42
C ASP A 56 -13.63 3.28 6.16
N ARG A 57 -12.35 3.26 5.75
CA ARG A 57 -11.60 2.01 5.53
C ARG A 57 -10.91 1.58 6.81
N THR A 58 -10.62 0.29 6.88
CA THR A 58 -9.80 -0.25 7.97
C THR A 58 -8.33 0.01 7.65
N ILE A 59 -7.68 0.76 8.53
CA ILE A 59 -6.26 1.09 8.41
C ILE A 59 -5.54 0.45 9.59
N LYS A 60 -4.49 -0.32 9.30
CA LYS A 60 -3.68 -0.97 10.33
C LYS A 60 -2.21 -0.60 10.14
N GLU A 61 -1.56 -0.15 11.20
CA GLU A 61 -0.12 0.08 11.21
C GLU A 61 0.58 -1.17 11.72
N TYR A 62 1.75 -1.47 11.17
CA TYR A 62 2.59 -2.57 11.64
C TYR A 62 4.05 -2.19 11.59
N SER A 63 4.83 -2.72 12.52
CA SER A 63 6.29 -2.68 12.52
C SER A 63 6.78 -4.12 12.61
N GLY A 64 7.74 -4.50 11.82
CA GLY A 64 8.22 -5.87 11.73
C GLY A 64 7.88 -6.51 10.40
N LEU A 65 7.78 -7.83 10.36
CA LEU A 65 7.60 -8.54 9.10
C LEU A 65 6.15 -8.50 8.61
N LEU A 66 5.99 -8.15 7.34
CA LEU A 66 4.69 -8.16 6.69
C LEU A 66 4.06 -9.56 6.69
N THR A 67 4.88 -10.60 6.54
CA THR A 67 4.40 -11.99 6.58
C THR A 67 3.79 -12.35 7.93
N ASP A 68 4.28 -11.80 9.02
CA ASP A 68 3.67 -12.01 10.35
C ASP A 68 2.26 -11.41 10.40
N LEU A 69 2.08 -10.24 9.82
CA LEU A 69 0.76 -9.62 9.74
C LEU A 69 -0.22 -10.49 8.93
N LEU A 70 0.24 -11.04 7.81
CA LEU A 70 -0.57 -11.93 6.98
C LEU A 70 -0.95 -13.20 7.74
N MET A 71 0.00 -13.79 8.46
CA MET A 71 -0.24 -15.02 9.24
C MET A 71 -1.24 -14.80 10.37
N GLU A 72 -1.19 -13.64 11.04
CA GLU A 72 -2.15 -13.29 12.09
C GLU A 72 -3.57 -13.19 11.54
N ALA A 73 -3.73 -12.72 10.31
CA ALA A 73 -5.04 -12.56 9.69
C ALA A 73 -5.62 -13.89 9.18
N THR A 74 -4.75 -14.81 8.76
CA THR A 74 -5.14 -16.05 8.06
C THR A 74 -6.23 -16.86 8.77
N PRO A 75 -6.22 -17.08 10.10
CA PRO A 75 -7.26 -17.86 10.75
C PRO A 75 -8.65 -17.26 10.75
N HIS A 76 -8.76 -15.96 10.45
CA HIS A 76 -10.00 -15.20 10.57
C HIS A 76 -10.75 -15.04 9.24
N TYR A 77 -10.15 -15.45 8.13
CA TYR A 77 -10.72 -15.25 6.79
C TYR A 77 -10.57 -16.53 5.96
N GLU A 78 -11.44 -16.66 4.97
CA GLU A 78 -11.39 -17.76 4.00
C GLU A 78 -10.05 -17.77 3.27
N SER A 79 -9.57 -16.59 2.88
CA SER A 79 -8.25 -16.41 2.30
C SER A 79 -7.72 -15.02 2.65
N VAL A 80 -6.38 -14.90 2.67
CA VAL A 80 -5.68 -13.63 2.88
C VAL A 80 -4.67 -13.46 1.76
N THR A 81 -4.79 -12.36 1.03
CA THR A 81 -3.94 -12.05 -0.13
C THR A 81 -3.25 -10.72 0.05
N LEU A 82 -1.94 -10.70 -0.15
CA LEU A 82 -1.16 -9.46 -0.17
C LEU A 82 -1.40 -8.76 -1.50
N ILE A 83 -1.72 -7.47 -1.45
CA ILE A 83 -1.94 -6.62 -2.62
C ILE A 83 -0.79 -5.64 -2.75
N ARG A 84 -0.22 -5.56 -3.97
CA ARG A 84 0.80 -4.57 -4.30
C ARG A 84 0.39 -3.84 -5.58
N GLY A 85 0.60 -2.52 -5.62
CA GLY A 85 0.34 -1.73 -6.80
C GLY A 85 1.56 -1.66 -7.71
N LEU A 86 1.33 -1.59 -9.02
CA LEU A 86 2.39 -1.45 -10.02
C LEU A 86 2.14 -0.23 -10.89
N ARG A 87 3.19 0.56 -11.13
CA ARG A 87 3.18 1.69 -12.06
C ARG A 87 3.95 1.37 -13.34
N ASN A 88 5.02 0.58 -13.24
CA ASN A 88 5.94 0.33 -14.34
C ASN A 88 6.75 -0.95 -14.12
N SER A 89 7.63 -1.27 -15.06
CA SER A 89 8.46 -2.47 -15.01
C SER A 89 9.47 -2.48 -13.85
N VAL A 90 9.92 -1.32 -13.40
CA VAL A 90 10.84 -1.22 -12.25
C VAL A 90 10.13 -1.65 -10.98
N ASP A 91 8.88 -1.21 -10.79
CA ASP A 91 8.06 -1.66 -9.67
C ASP A 91 7.86 -3.17 -9.72
N LEU A 92 7.59 -3.73 -10.90
CA LEU A 92 7.39 -5.16 -11.07
C LEU A 92 8.62 -5.95 -10.62
N GLN A 93 9.80 -5.54 -11.06
CA GLN A 93 11.05 -6.23 -10.69
C GLN A 93 11.28 -6.18 -9.18
N TYR A 94 11.05 -5.02 -8.56
CA TYR A 94 11.15 -4.86 -7.12
C TYR A 94 10.18 -5.80 -6.39
N GLU A 95 8.92 -5.84 -6.82
CA GLU A 95 7.90 -6.68 -6.19
C GLU A 95 8.20 -8.16 -6.37
N MET A 96 8.73 -8.58 -7.52
CA MET A 96 9.13 -9.97 -7.75
C MET A 96 10.21 -10.41 -6.78
N ASN A 97 11.21 -9.55 -6.53
CA ASN A 97 12.28 -9.85 -5.57
C ASN A 97 11.72 -9.94 -4.15
N GLN A 98 10.83 -9.03 -3.77
CA GLN A 98 10.17 -9.07 -2.47
C GLN A 98 9.35 -10.34 -2.29
N TYR A 99 8.63 -10.75 -3.34
CA TYR A 99 7.82 -11.96 -3.33
C TYR A 99 8.66 -13.21 -3.02
N ARG A 100 9.88 -13.29 -3.55
CA ARG A 100 10.78 -14.43 -3.28
C ARG A 100 11.15 -14.51 -1.80
N TYR A 101 11.48 -13.38 -1.18
CA TYR A 101 11.73 -13.33 0.27
C TYR A 101 10.48 -13.71 1.07
N PHE A 102 9.32 -13.22 0.66
CA PHE A 102 8.06 -13.56 1.33
C PHE A 102 7.76 -15.06 1.23
N GLN A 103 8.04 -15.69 0.09
CA GLN A 103 7.87 -17.15 -0.06
C GLN A 103 8.78 -17.95 0.87
N ASP A 104 9.99 -17.47 1.11
CA ASP A 104 10.91 -18.14 2.06
C ASP A 104 10.34 -18.11 3.48
N LEU A 105 9.68 -17.02 3.85
CA LEU A 105 9.10 -16.84 5.18
C LEU A 105 7.70 -17.44 5.32
N MET A 106 6.94 -17.46 4.25
CA MET A 106 5.55 -17.92 4.22
C MET A 106 5.32 -18.65 2.89
N PRO A 107 5.64 -19.97 2.80
CA PRO A 107 5.60 -20.69 1.51
C PRO A 107 4.26 -20.66 0.79
N ASN A 108 3.15 -20.55 1.52
CA ASN A 108 1.81 -20.53 0.95
C ASN A 108 1.26 -19.11 0.73
N ILE A 109 2.13 -18.10 0.75
CA ILE A 109 1.70 -16.71 0.57
C ILE A 109 0.96 -16.54 -0.76
N GLN A 110 -0.16 -15.82 -0.71
CA GLN A 110 -0.87 -15.35 -1.90
C GLN A 110 -0.59 -13.87 -2.08
N MET A 111 -0.14 -13.50 -3.26
CA MET A 111 0.17 -12.12 -3.60
C MET A 111 -0.36 -11.80 -4.98
N VAL A 112 -1.01 -10.64 -5.11
CA VAL A 112 -1.46 -10.10 -6.39
C VAL A 112 -0.86 -8.72 -6.59
N SER A 113 -0.59 -8.40 -7.84
CA SER A 113 -0.16 -7.06 -8.25
C SER A 113 -1.22 -6.46 -9.15
N ILE A 114 -1.54 -5.20 -8.90
CA ILE A 114 -2.59 -4.48 -9.62
C ILE A 114 -1.96 -3.27 -10.31
N PHE A 115 -2.23 -3.11 -11.61
CA PHE A 115 -1.76 -1.97 -12.37
C PHE A 115 -2.59 -0.73 -12.06
N CYS A 116 -1.91 0.39 -11.81
CA CYS A 116 -2.60 1.67 -11.73
C CYS A 116 -2.99 2.15 -13.15
N ASP A 117 -3.95 3.08 -13.20
CA ASP A 117 -4.29 3.73 -14.45
C ASP A 117 -3.15 4.64 -14.90
N LYS A 118 -3.06 4.84 -16.22
CA LYS A 118 -1.96 5.56 -16.86
C LYS A 118 -1.74 6.96 -16.27
N GLU A 119 -2.80 7.64 -15.93
CA GLU A 119 -2.72 9.00 -15.38
C GLU A 119 -1.98 9.08 -14.04
N PHE A 120 -1.82 7.96 -13.33
CA PHE A 120 -1.14 7.90 -12.03
C PHE A 120 0.27 7.30 -12.10
N GLU A 121 0.72 6.85 -13.26
CA GLU A 121 2.00 6.13 -13.37
C GLU A 121 3.21 6.93 -12.90
N HIS A 122 3.20 8.24 -13.08
CA HIS A 122 4.32 9.12 -12.71
C HIS A 122 4.27 9.58 -11.26
N ILE A 123 3.18 9.31 -10.54
CA ILE A 123 3.00 9.78 -9.17
C ILE A 123 3.62 8.78 -8.21
N SER A 124 4.54 9.27 -7.37
CA SER A 124 5.17 8.46 -6.34
C SER A 124 5.23 9.21 -5.01
N SER A 125 5.25 8.47 -3.92
CA SER A 125 5.39 9.09 -2.59
C SER A 125 6.70 9.86 -2.46
N SER A 126 7.80 9.32 -2.99
CA SER A 126 9.09 10.02 -2.98
C SER A 126 9.06 11.30 -3.81
N GLY A 127 8.40 11.28 -4.96
CA GLY A 127 8.22 12.48 -5.79
C GLY A 127 7.42 13.54 -5.06
N ILE A 128 6.34 13.14 -4.40
CA ILE A 128 5.52 14.07 -3.61
C ILE A 128 6.33 14.67 -2.47
N ARG A 129 7.10 13.86 -1.74
CA ARG A 129 7.94 14.37 -0.65
C ARG A 129 8.96 15.39 -1.15
N THR A 130 9.57 15.14 -2.31
CA THR A 130 10.51 16.07 -2.93
C THR A 130 9.82 17.39 -3.28
N LEU A 131 8.67 17.33 -3.93
CA LEU A 131 7.90 18.54 -4.28
C LEU A 131 7.45 19.31 -3.05
N SER A 132 7.03 18.61 -2.01
CA SER A 132 6.62 19.22 -0.74
C SER A 132 7.79 19.94 -0.07
N LYS A 133 8.99 19.34 -0.10
CA LYS A 133 10.20 19.92 0.46
C LYS A 133 10.54 21.27 -0.18
N TYR A 134 10.28 21.41 -1.48
CA TYR A 134 10.55 22.63 -2.24
C TYR A 134 9.34 23.56 -2.35
N GLY A 135 8.26 23.26 -1.61
CA GLY A 135 7.08 24.13 -1.51
C GLY A 135 6.24 24.22 -2.77
N SER A 136 6.25 23.17 -3.61
CA SER A 136 5.46 23.17 -4.83
C SER A 136 3.96 23.07 -4.56
N ASP A 137 3.17 23.91 -5.24
CA ASP A 137 1.70 23.86 -5.18
C ASP A 137 1.13 22.59 -5.85
N LYS A 138 1.92 21.90 -6.67
CA LYS A 138 1.48 20.69 -7.38
C LYS A 138 1.17 19.53 -6.44
N VAL A 139 1.72 19.52 -5.23
CA VAL A 139 1.51 18.47 -4.24
C VAL A 139 0.01 18.22 -4.03
N LYS A 140 -0.78 19.28 -3.93
CA LYS A 140 -2.23 19.17 -3.71
C LYS A 140 -2.96 18.44 -4.84
N ASP A 141 -2.41 18.45 -6.06
CA ASP A 141 -3.01 17.77 -7.22
C ASP A 141 -2.87 16.25 -7.12
N TYR A 142 -1.93 15.77 -6.33
CA TYR A 142 -1.63 14.35 -6.16
C TYR A 142 -2.20 13.75 -4.87
N LEU A 143 -2.53 14.59 -3.91
CA LEU A 143 -3.05 14.17 -2.62
C LEU A 143 -4.57 14.02 -2.62
N LEU A 144 -5.05 13.20 -1.71
CA LEU A 144 -6.47 13.01 -1.43
C LEU A 144 -6.93 14.00 -0.35
N LYS A 145 -8.19 14.34 -0.43
CA LYS A 145 -8.84 15.11 0.63
C LYS A 145 -9.24 14.25 1.80
#